data_5771feb526002f950812bee83e602e9f
#
_entry.id   5771feb526002f950812bee83e602e9f
#
_cell.length_a   1.000
_cell.length_b   1.000
_cell.length_c   1.000
_cell.angle_alpha   90.00
_cell.angle_beta   90.00
_cell.angle_gamma   90.00
#
_symmetry.space_group_name_H-M   'P 1'
#
loop_
_entity.id
_entity.type
_entity.pdbx_description
1 polymer ?
#
loop_
_entity_poly.entity_id
_entity_poly.type
_entity_poly.pdbx_seq_one_letter_code
_entity_poly.pdbx_strand_id
1 'polypeptide(L)'
;MWRPSVLLLSSVVLACGSAETPTQAPDNPTSEADPRLSEVVQAADFAEDHPDYASYWHAGLAEISRFALTQSRYGQPREGDAIFVFVTEPFLPEAQVKHERPDQEADVAVLKLNATRTFLTGIYPYNLMTSSFAPTDGSPSLKVTATVTEWCGMAFAQLNRREGQVEAELRSYFQSEGDRDFRMDDVPFEDALWQELRRDPSALPTGETRLVPAMHALRLHHNELRPYDAQAELEEDGELSRYTIRYAELSRRLVIEFETAFPHAIVSFEETDRGETTRGVRTHSIMDAYWGHNNNDDAYLRSALGL
;
A
#
# COMPACT_ATOMS: atom_id res chain seq x y z
N MET A 1 17.40 -50.88 46.25
CA MET A 1 18.80 -50.87 46.68
C MET A 1 19.68 -50.79 45.44
N TRP A 2 20.14 -49.64 45.09
CA TRP A 2 21.32 -49.47 44.22
C TRP A 2 21.88 -48.08 44.46
N ARG A 3 23.16 -48.04 44.75
CA ARG A 3 23.96 -46.86 45.15
C ARG A 3 24.53 -46.18 43.92
N PRO A 4 24.71 -44.82 43.94
CA PRO A 4 25.35 -44.11 42.87
C PRO A 4 26.89 -44.08 43.01
N SER A 5 27.59 -44.24 41.87
CA SER A 5 29.02 -44.05 41.76
C SER A 5 29.34 -42.59 41.47
N VAL A 6 30.20 -42.01 42.28
CA VAL A 6 30.78 -40.67 42.12
C VAL A 6 32.00 -40.79 41.20
N LEU A 7 32.00 -40.03 40.11
CA LEU A 7 33.19 -39.79 39.26
C LEU A 7 33.73 -38.41 39.52
N LEU A 8 34.92 -38.35 40.01
CA LEU A 8 35.74 -37.13 40.11
C LEU A 8 36.24 -36.72 38.73
N LEU A 9 35.97 -35.50 38.31
CA LEU A 9 36.61 -34.88 37.15
C LEU A 9 37.64 -33.85 37.62
N SER A 10 38.84 -34.07 37.15
CA SER A 10 40.03 -33.25 37.40
C SER A 10 39.93 -31.92 36.58
N SER A 11 40.23 -30.83 37.27
CA SER A 11 40.35 -29.50 36.70
C SER A 11 41.65 -29.37 35.88
N VAL A 12 41.52 -29.02 34.59
CA VAL A 12 42.63 -28.55 33.79
C VAL A 12 42.47 -27.03 33.62
N VAL A 13 43.37 -26.28 34.25
CA VAL A 13 43.52 -24.84 34.02
C VAL A 13 44.42 -24.69 32.79
N LEU A 14 43.93 -24.07 31.74
CA LEU A 14 44.76 -23.56 30.65
C LEU A 14 44.68 -22.04 30.60
N ALA A 15 45.88 -21.48 30.57
CA ALA A 15 46.17 -20.06 30.68
C ALA A 15 45.96 -19.29 29.36
N CYS A 16 45.62 -18.03 29.55
CA CYS A 16 45.93 -16.85 28.73
C CYS A 16 46.11 -17.01 27.21
N GLY A 17 45.09 -16.64 26.47
CA GLY A 17 45.21 -16.17 25.10
C GLY A 17 45.00 -14.66 25.04
N SER A 18 45.90 -13.97 24.38
CA SER A 18 46.02 -12.52 24.22
C SER A 18 44.73 -11.91 23.65
N ALA A 19 44.32 -10.77 24.20
CA ALA A 19 43.24 -9.95 23.67
C ALA A 19 43.63 -9.45 22.27
N GLU A 20 42.90 -9.94 21.25
CA GLU A 20 42.93 -9.33 19.93
C GLU A 20 42.15 -8.02 19.99
N THR A 21 42.80 -6.95 19.57
CA THR A 21 42.22 -5.63 19.37
C THR A 21 41.06 -5.74 18.37
N PRO A 22 39.90 -5.17 18.65
CA PRO A 22 38.80 -5.21 17.66
C PRO A 22 39.28 -4.51 16.40
N THR A 23 39.28 -5.25 15.31
CA THR A 23 39.51 -4.73 13.95
C THR A 23 38.41 -3.69 13.68
N GLN A 24 38.82 -2.46 13.48
CA GLN A 24 37.94 -1.37 13.06
C GLN A 24 37.19 -1.83 11.82
N ALA A 25 35.87 -1.72 11.86
CA ALA A 25 35.04 -1.95 10.67
C ALA A 25 35.58 -1.06 9.53
N PRO A 26 35.61 -1.54 8.28
CA PRO A 26 36.08 -0.73 7.18
C PRO A 26 35.20 0.53 7.12
N ASP A 27 35.84 1.70 7.08
CA ASP A 27 35.19 2.96 6.80
C ASP A 27 34.33 2.76 5.52
N ASN A 28 33.05 2.88 5.69
CA ASN A 28 32.12 2.87 4.57
C ASN A 28 32.50 4.10 3.70
N PRO A 29 32.97 3.93 2.45
CA PRO A 29 33.27 5.07 1.63
C PRO A 29 31.99 5.91 1.56
N THR A 30 32.10 7.21 1.80
CA THR A 30 31.02 8.16 1.50
C THR A 30 30.62 7.91 0.06
N SER A 31 29.51 7.19 -0.13
CA SER A 31 28.97 6.87 -1.45
C SER A 31 28.63 8.21 -2.10
N GLU A 32 29.44 8.63 -3.06
CA GLU A 32 29.02 9.71 -3.94
C GLU A 32 27.67 9.29 -4.53
N ALA A 33 26.69 10.19 -4.49
CA ALA A 33 25.38 9.92 -5.04
C ALA A 33 25.52 9.52 -6.52
N ASP A 34 24.81 8.48 -6.94
CA ASP A 34 24.82 8.04 -8.33
C ASP A 34 24.42 9.23 -9.23
N PRO A 35 25.26 9.66 -10.19
CA PRO A 35 24.96 10.83 -11.01
C PRO A 35 23.67 10.69 -11.82
N ARG A 36 23.20 9.46 -12.09
CA ARG A 36 21.93 9.18 -12.76
C ARG A 36 20.72 9.62 -11.95
N LEU A 37 20.85 9.80 -10.62
CA LEU A 37 19.76 10.30 -9.78
C LEU A 37 19.34 11.73 -10.14
N SER A 38 20.21 12.53 -10.77
CA SER A 38 19.88 13.86 -11.25
C SER A 38 18.93 13.86 -12.47
N GLU A 39 18.79 12.72 -13.15
CA GLU A 39 17.90 12.54 -14.29
C GLU A 39 16.51 12.02 -13.86
N VAL A 40 16.33 11.65 -12.59
CA VAL A 40 15.06 11.15 -12.07
C VAL A 40 14.04 12.29 -11.96
N VAL A 41 12.91 12.13 -12.63
CA VAL A 41 11.84 13.13 -12.66
C VAL A 41 11.07 13.09 -11.33
N GLN A 42 11.11 14.20 -10.60
CA GLN A 42 10.29 14.34 -9.39
C GLN A 42 8.83 14.59 -9.77
N ALA A 43 7.89 13.98 -9.05
CA ALA A 43 6.47 14.12 -9.37
C ALA A 43 5.96 15.57 -9.20
N ALA A 44 6.53 16.33 -8.28
CA ALA A 44 6.19 17.73 -8.10
C ALA A 44 6.61 18.59 -9.32
N ASP A 45 7.85 18.44 -9.79
CA ASP A 45 8.36 19.15 -10.97
C ASP A 45 7.57 18.77 -12.23
N PHE A 46 7.24 17.47 -12.35
CA PHE A 46 6.40 16.98 -13.45
C PHE A 46 5.01 17.61 -13.46
N ALA A 47 4.42 17.82 -12.30
CA ALA A 47 3.09 18.44 -12.18
C ALA A 47 3.06 19.90 -12.63
N GLU A 48 4.15 20.66 -12.46
CA GLU A 48 4.26 22.04 -12.94
C GLU A 48 4.17 22.12 -14.48
N ASP A 49 4.79 21.16 -15.18
CA ASP A 49 4.78 21.07 -16.64
C ASP A 49 3.49 20.42 -17.18
N HIS A 50 2.75 19.68 -16.35
CA HIS A 50 1.54 18.89 -16.70
C HIS A 50 0.38 19.25 -15.77
N PRO A 51 -0.22 20.46 -15.91
CA PRO A 51 -1.13 21.01 -14.90
C PRO A 51 -2.55 20.45 -14.95
N ASP A 52 -2.87 19.57 -15.89
CA ASP A 52 -4.21 19.00 -16.03
C ASP A 52 -4.17 17.46 -16.02
N TYR A 53 -5.34 16.87 -15.76
CA TYR A 53 -5.50 15.43 -15.64
C TYR A 53 -4.94 14.64 -16.84
N ALA A 54 -5.24 15.11 -18.06
CA ALA A 54 -4.86 14.37 -19.26
C ALA A 54 -3.35 14.42 -19.48
N SER A 55 -2.73 15.58 -19.34
CA SER A 55 -1.29 15.73 -19.52
C SER A 55 -0.49 14.97 -18.44
N TYR A 56 -1.00 14.90 -17.21
CA TYR A 56 -0.33 14.22 -16.10
C TYR A 56 -0.52 12.70 -16.15
N TRP A 57 -1.76 12.23 -16.19
CA TRP A 57 -2.06 10.80 -16.04
C TRP A 57 -1.95 9.98 -17.33
N HIS A 58 -1.97 10.62 -18.50
CA HIS A 58 -1.81 9.95 -19.79
C HIS A 58 -0.43 10.18 -20.43
N ALA A 59 0.56 10.64 -19.66
CA ALA A 59 1.93 10.83 -20.11
C ALA A 59 2.71 9.53 -20.39
N GLY A 60 2.13 8.36 -20.06
CA GLY A 60 2.80 7.07 -20.22
C GLY A 60 3.81 6.77 -19.11
N LEU A 61 3.70 7.45 -17.97
CA LEU A 61 4.51 7.26 -16.77
C LEU A 61 3.63 6.81 -15.60
N ALA A 62 4.25 6.21 -14.59
CA ALA A 62 3.64 5.97 -13.30
C ALA A 62 4.16 7.00 -12.28
N GLU A 63 3.27 7.48 -11.41
CA GLU A 63 3.69 8.15 -10.19
C GLU A 63 3.96 7.09 -9.13
N ILE A 64 5.16 7.13 -8.56
CA ILE A 64 5.63 6.20 -7.53
C ILE A 64 5.95 7.00 -6.28
N SER A 65 5.13 6.85 -5.25
CA SER A 65 5.29 7.55 -3.98
C SER A 65 5.64 6.59 -2.86
N ARG A 66 6.70 6.91 -2.10
CA ARG A 66 7.06 6.20 -0.87
C ARG A 66 6.55 6.97 0.33
N PHE A 67 5.96 6.23 1.27
CA PHE A 67 5.57 6.73 2.58
C PHE A 67 6.37 6.00 3.66
N ALA A 68 7.04 6.75 4.53
CA ALA A 68 7.55 6.19 5.78
C ALA A 68 6.35 5.72 6.61
N LEU A 69 6.28 4.43 6.86
CA LEU A 69 5.14 3.77 7.49
C LEU A 69 5.45 3.45 8.95
N THR A 70 4.56 3.86 9.85
CA THR A 70 4.48 3.32 11.21
C THR A 70 3.19 2.53 11.32
N GLN A 71 3.28 1.21 11.14
CA GLN A 71 2.15 0.31 11.19
C GLN A 71 1.86 -0.15 12.61
N SER A 72 0.65 0.05 13.12
CA SER A 72 0.24 -0.62 14.36
C SER A 72 -0.07 -2.09 14.10
N ARG A 73 0.55 -2.96 14.87
CA ARG A 73 0.26 -4.40 14.83
C ARG A 73 0.59 -5.04 16.17
N TYR A 74 -0.38 -5.80 16.72
CA TYR A 74 -0.28 -6.47 18.03
C TYR A 74 0.03 -5.49 19.17
N GLY A 75 -0.64 -4.34 19.17
CA GLY A 75 -0.50 -3.31 20.22
C GLY A 75 0.83 -2.57 20.21
N GLN A 76 1.60 -2.64 19.12
CA GLN A 76 2.91 -1.99 19.00
C GLN A 76 3.09 -1.33 17.63
N PRO A 77 3.75 -0.16 17.56
CA PRO A 77 4.17 0.44 16.30
C PRO A 77 5.29 -0.37 15.65
N ARG A 78 5.25 -0.49 14.32
CA ARG A 78 6.22 -1.19 13.48
C ARG A 78 6.65 -0.25 12.36
N GLU A 79 7.93 0.03 12.29
CA GLU A 79 8.49 0.81 11.19
C GLU A 79 8.48 -0.04 9.91
N GLY A 80 8.18 0.61 8.80
CA GLY A 80 8.11 -0.02 7.49
C GLY A 80 7.98 0.97 6.37
N ASP A 81 7.61 0.48 5.20
CA ASP A 81 7.40 1.27 4.01
C ASP A 81 6.02 0.99 3.40
N ALA A 82 5.39 2.06 2.90
CA ALA A 82 4.28 1.93 1.97
C ALA A 82 4.69 2.55 0.63
N ILE A 83 4.44 1.83 -0.46
CA ILE A 83 4.70 2.31 -1.82
C ILE A 83 3.37 2.35 -2.57
N PHE A 84 3.02 3.53 -3.08
CA PHE A 84 1.85 3.74 -3.91
C PHE A 84 2.29 3.99 -5.34
N VAL A 85 1.78 3.18 -6.26
CA VAL A 85 2.08 3.28 -7.69
C VAL A 85 0.77 3.56 -8.42
N PHE A 86 0.61 4.79 -8.89
CA PHE A 86 -0.51 5.19 -9.74
C PHE A 86 -0.08 5.15 -11.21
N VAL A 87 -0.87 4.49 -12.03
CA VAL A 87 -0.62 4.41 -13.48
C VAL A 87 -1.90 4.27 -14.27
N THR A 88 -2.01 4.98 -15.38
CA THR A 88 -3.12 4.79 -16.31
C THR A 88 -2.81 3.64 -17.26
N GLU A 89 -3.76 2.71 -17.39
CA GLU A 89 -3.65 1.58 -18.31
C GLU A 89 -5.00 1.20 -18.94
N PRO A 90 -5.00 0.57 -20.12
CA PRO A 90 -6.22 0.04 -20.73
C PRO A 90 -6.71 -1.20 -19.99
N PHE A 91 -8.02 -1.32 -19.82
CA PHE A 91 -8.66 -2.38 -19.05
C PHE A 91 -9.88 -2.93 -19.79
N LEU A 92 -10.05 -4.24 -19.77
CA LEU A 92 -11.21 -4.95 -20.33
C LEU A 92 -12.27 -5.14 -19.23
N PRO A 93 -13.37 -4.37 -19.23
CA PRO A 93 -14.36 -4.41 -18.15
C PRO A 93 -15.04 -5.77 -17.99
N GLU A 94 -15.36 -6.43 -19.11
CA GLU A 94 -16.01 -7.73 -19.09
C GLU A 94 -15.11 -8.84 -18.54
N ALA A 95 -13.83 -8.83 -18.93
CA ALA A 95 -12.84 -9.80 -18.46
C ALA A 95 -12.25 -9.43 -17.09
N GLN A 96 -12.38 -8.18 -16.66
CA GLN A 96 -11.82 -7.64 -15.40
C GLN A 96 -10.29 -7.78 -15.33
N VAL A 97 -9.60 -7.52 -16.46
CA VAL A 97 -8.15 -7.64 -16.59
C VAL A 97 -7.58 -6.49 -17.44
N LYS A 98 -6.26 -6.29 -17.34
CA LYS A 98 -5.52 -5.39 -18.21
C LYS A 98 -5.70 -5.79 -19.69
N HIS A 99 -5.93 -4.81 -20.56
CA HIS A 99 -5.93 -5.02 -21.99
C HIS A 99 -4.50 -4.98 -22.53
N GLU A 100 -3.99 -6.11 -22.99
CA GLU A 100 -2.63 -6.24 -23.51
C GLU A 100 -2.51 -5.91 -25.00
N ARG A 101 -3.64 -5.80 -25.72
CA ARG A 101 -3.73 -5.55 -27.16
C ARG A 101 -4.73 -4.45 -27.47
N PRO A 102 -4.48 -3.21 -27.09
CA PRO A 102 -5.47 -2.11 -27.11
C PRO A 102 -5.96 -1.69 -28.51
N ASP A 103 -5.50 -2.35 -29.57
CA ASP A 103 -5.89 -2.12 -30.95
C ASP A 103 -7.10 -2.95 -31.41
N GLN A 104 -7.65 -3.85 -30.59
CA GLN A 104 -8.61 -4.86 -31.04
C GLN A 104 -10.02 -4.72 -30.50
N GLU A 105 -10.25 -4.08 -29.35
CA GLU A 105 -11.60 -4.02 -28.72
C GLU A 105 -11.81 -2.76 -27.88
N ALA A 106 -13.08 -2.50 -27.56
CA ALA A 106 -13.43 -1.44 -26.64
C ALA A 106 -12.87 -1.72 -25.24
N ASP A 107 -11.90 -0.95 -24.84
CA ASP A 107 -11.39 -0.89 -23.48
C ASP A 107 -11.84 0.39 -22.78
N VAL A 108 -11.58 0.44 -21.47
CA VAL A 108 -11.69 1.65 -20.68
C VAL A 108 -10.31 2.00 -20.11
N ALA A 109 -9.99 3.27 -20.12
CA ALA A 109 -8.81 3.72 -19.38
C ALA A 109 -9.13 3.69 -17.90
N VAL A 110 -8.25 3.05 -17.10
CA VAL A 110 -8.33 3.05 -15.65
C VAL A 110 -7.10 3.71 -15.05
N LEU A 111 -7.29 4.53 -14.04
CA LEU A 111 -6.23 4.87 -13.11
C LEU A 111 -6.11 3.70 -12.13
N LYS A 112 -5.04 2.94 -12.24
CA LYS A 112 -4.73 1.84 -11.34
C LYS A 112 -3.88 2.35 -10.19
N LEU A 113 -4.19 1.91 -8.97
CA LEU A 113 -3.31 2.04 -7.81
C LEU A 113 -2.84 0.65 -7.38
N ASN A 114 -1.53 0.46 -7.30
CA ASN A 114 -0.93 -0.61 -6.52
C ASN A 114 -0.38 -0.01 -5.22
N ALA A 115 -0.99 -0.33 -4.09
CA ALA A 115 -0.56 0.09 -2.77
C ALA A 115 0.06 -1.10 -2.04
N THR A 116 1.35 -1.01 -1.72
CA THR A 116 2.05 -2.03 -0.93
C THR A 116 2.39 -1.51 0.45
N ARG A 117 2.42 -2.39 1.44
CA ARG A 117 2.95 -2.11 2.79
C ARG A 117 3.82 -3.27 3.23
N THR A 118 5.01 -2.94 3.74
CA THR A 118 5.96 -3.93 4.26
C THR A 118 6.47 -3.48 5.61
N PHE A 119 6.38 -4.34 6.62
CA PHE A 119 6.86 -4.09 7.97
C PHE A 119 7.23 -5.40 8.68
N LEU A 120 8.00 -5.31 9.76
CA LEU A 120 8.44 -6.47 10.54
C LEU A 120 7.67 -6.60 11.86
N THR A 121 7.28 -7.82 12.22
CA THR A 121 6.76 -8.16 13.55
C THR A 121 7.72 -9.14 14.25
N GLY A 122 8.63 -8.60 15.02
CA GLY A 122 9.70 -9.42 15.59
C GLY A 122 10.61 -9.98 14.49
N ILE A 123 10.51 -11.28 14.20
CA ILE A 123 11.38 -11.96 13.23
C ILE A 123 10.78 -12.14 11.84
N TYR A 124 9.50 -11.85 11.64
CA TYR A 124 8.84 -12.14 10.36
C TYR A 124 8.21 -10.90 9.71
N PRO A 125 8.29 -10.81 8.38
CA PRO A 125 7.71 -9.72 7.64
C PRO A 125 6.20 -9.92 7.43
N TYR A 126 5.49 -8.81 7.36
CA TYR A 126 4.20 -8.66 6.70
C TYR A 126 4.41 -8.01 5.35
N ASN A 127 3.76 -8.56 4.34
CA ASN A 127 3.66 -7.95 3.02
C ASN A 127 2.18 -7.85 2.64
N LEU A 128 1.72 -6.64 2.42
CA LEU A 128 0.38 -6.35 1.98
C LEU A 128 0.44 -5.70 0.61
N MET A 129 -0.47 -6.07 -0.26
CA MET A 129 -0.66 -5.39 -1.54
C MET A 129 -2.15 -5.30 -1.84
N THR A 130 -2.59 -4.10 -2.20
CA THR A 130 -3.92 -3.84 -2.75
C THR A 130 -3.76 -3.24 -4.14
N SER A 131 -4.49 -3.78 -5.11
CA SER A 131 -4.61 -3.20 -6.45
C SER A 131 -6.05 -2.80 -6.68
N SER A 132 -6.28 -1.55 -7.03
CA SER A 132 -7.60 -1.02 -7.37
C SER A 132 -7.61 -0.40 -8.77
N PHE A 133 -8.75 -0.50 -9.47
CA PHE A 133 -8.90 -0.15 -10.88
C PHE A 133 -10.12 0.74 -11.05
N ALA A 134 -9.91 2.05 -11.11
CA ALA A 134 -10.95 3.06 -11.23
C ALA A 134 -10.93 3.67 -12.65
N PRO A 135 -12.06 3.64 -13.39
CA PRO A 135 -12.14 4.30 -14.68
C PRO A 135 -11.80 5.79 -14.59
N THR A 136 -11.08 6.30 -15.59
CA THR A 136 -10.67 7.70 -15.63
C THR A 136 -11.82 8.68 -15.90
N ASP A 137 -12.95 8.18 -16.38
CA ASP A 137 -14.16 8.96 -16.66
C ASP A 137 -15.04 9.23 -15.43
N GLY A 138 -14.65 8.71 -14.25
CA GLY A 138 -15.39 8.85 -13.00
C GLY A 138 -16.48 7.81 -12.77
N SER A 139 -16.60 6.82 -13.64
CA SER A 139 -17.43 5.66 -13.38
C SER A 139 -16.95 4.89 -12.15
N PRO A 140 -17.83 4.14 -11.46
CA PRO A 140 -17.44 3.38 -10.28
C PRO A 140 -16.28 2.42 -10.53
N SER A 141 -15.38 2.28 -9.56
CA SER A 141 -14.24 1.36 -9.64
C SER A 141 -14.69 -0.06 -10.02
N LEU A 142 -14.00 -0.67 -10.97
CA LEU A 142 -14.34 -1.96 -11.55
C LEU A 142 -13.88 -3.14 -10.71
N LYS A 143 -12.69 -3.01 -10.09
CA LYS A 143 -12.04 -4.13 -9.43
C LYS A 143 -11.17 -3.66 -8.27
N VAL A 144 -11.12 -4.48 -7.22
CA VAL A 144 -10.09 -4.42 -6.17
C VAL A 144 -9.58 -5.83 -5.92
N THR A 145 -8.27 -5.98 -5.79
CA THR A 145 -7.64 -7.21 -5.30
C THR A 145 -6.72 -6.89 -4.13
N ALA A 146 -6.69 -7.76 -3.12
CA ALA A 146 -5.80 -7.58 -1.99
C ALA A 146 -5.17 -8.90 -1.55
N THR A 147 -3.90 -8.83 -1.17
CA THR A 147 -3.17 -9.92 -0.55
C THR A 147 -2.55 -9.48 0.77
N VAL A 148 -2.56 -10.38 1.74
CA VAL A 148 -1.79 -10.23 2.97
C VAL A 148 -1.01 -11.52 3.16
N THR A 149 0.32 -11.43 3.24
CA THR A 149 1.20 -12.57 3.42
C THR A 149 2.11 -12.36 4.62
N GLU A 150 2.21 -13.37 5.44
CA GLU A 150 3.14 -13.45 6.56
C GLU A 150 3.42 -14.92 6.87
N TRP A 151 4.29 -15.24 7.84
CA TRP A 151 4.71 -16.62 8.04
C TRP A 151 3.62 -17.59 8.54
N CYS A 152 2.50 -17.11 9.05
CA CYS A 152 1.36 -17.98 9.40
C CYS A 152 0.55 -18.39 8.17
N GLY A 153 0.57 -17.58 7.09
CA GLY A 153 -0.18 -17.93 5.88
C GLY A 153 -0.44 -16.72 4.96
N MET A 154 -1.33 -16.95 4.01
CA MET A 154 -1.75 -15.96 3.04
C MET A 154 -3.28 -15.79 3.10
N ALA A 155 -3.73 -14.56 2.91
CA ALA A 155 -5.10 -14.29 2.54
C ALA A 155 -5.13 -13.49 1.22
N PHE A 156 -6.10 -13.82 0.38
CA PHE A 156 -6.40 -13.13 -0.86
C PHE A 156 -7.88 -12.76 -0.87
N ALA A 157 -8.20 -11.58 -1.37
CA ALA A 157 -9.56 -11.18 -1.64
C ALA A 157 -9.64 -10.43 -2.97
N GLN A 158 -10.76 -10.59 -3.68
CA GLN A 158 -11.04 -9.90 -4.92
C GLN A 158 -12.48 -9.44 -4.94
N LEU A 159 -12.70 -8.21 -5.38
CA LEU A 159 -14.00 -7.63 -5.67
C LEU A 159 -14.05 -7.30 -7.16
N ASN A 160 -15.04 -7.80 -7.85
CA ASN A 160 -15.33 -7.48 -9.25
C ASN A 160 -16.72 -6.84 -9.32
N ARG A 161 -16.82 -5.60 -9.84
CA ARG A 161 -18.12 -4.99 -10.10
C ARG A 161 -18.63 -5.44 -11.45
N ARG A 162 -19.80 -6.09 -11.46
CA ARG A 162 -20.46 -6.61 -12.64
C ARG A 162 -21.97 -6.43 -12.51
N GLU A 163 -22.61 -5.94 -13.56
CA GLU A 163 -24.08 -5.91 -13.69
C GLU A 163 -24.80 -5.30 -12.47
N GLY A 164 -24.23 -4.24 -11.86
CA GLY A 164 -24.83 -3.56 -10.70
C GLY A 164 -24.71 -4.33 -9.37
N GLN A 165 -23.82 -5.30 -9.29
CA GLN A 165 -23.48 -6.04 -8.09
C GLN A 165 -21.96 -6.16 -7.94
N VAL A 166 -21.51 -6.51 -6.75
CA VAL A 166 -20.12 -6.83 -6.48
C VAL A 166 -19.98 -8.33 -6.22
N GLU A 167 -19.24 -9.00 -7.10
CA GLU A 167 -18.81 -10.38 -6.88
C GLU A 167 -17.56 -10.37 -6.04
N ALA A 168 -17.61 -11.03 -4.88
CA ALA A 168 -16.54 -11.11 -3.92
C ALA A 168 -15.98 -12.53 -3.84
N GLU A 169 -14.67 -12.63 -3.88
CA GLU A 169 -13.90 -13.85 -3.66
C GLU A 169 -12.97 -13.65 -2.48
N LEU A 170 -13.00 -14.56 -1.51
CA LEU A 170 -12.10 -14.57 -0.36
C LEU A 170 -11.44 -15.95 -0.27
N ARG A 171 -10.12 -15.96 -0.12
CA ARG A 171 -9.33 -17.16 0.15
C ARG A 171 -8.44 -16.87 1.35
N SER A 172 -8.66 -17.61 2.44
CA SER A 172 -7.96 -17.34 3.68
C SER A 172 -7.57 -18.65 4.38
N TYR A 173 -6.35 -18.68 4.87
CA TYR A 173 -5.84 -19.75 5.72
C TYR A 173 -6.57 -19.82 7.07
N PHE A 174 -7.25 -18.76 7.49
CA PHE A 174 -7.85 -18.64 8.82
C PHE A 174 -9.27 -19.22 8.85
N GLN A 175 -9.54 -20.09 9.81
CA GLN A 175 -10.82 -20.80 9.92
C GLN A 175 -12.04 -19.87 10.01
N SER A 176 -11.91 -18.72 10.65
CA SER A 176 -13.02 -17.75 10.79
C SER A 176 -13.39 -17.06 9.48
N GLU A 177 -12.49 -17.01 8.52
CA GLU A 177 -12.66 -16.39 7.21
C GLU A 177 -12.99 -17.44 6.15
N GLY A 178 -12.14 -18.47 6.03
CA GLY A 178 -12.29 -19.58 5.10
C GLY A 178 -12.24 -19.19 3.63
N ASP A 179 -12.61 -20.13 2.76
CA ASP A 179 -12.79 -19.88 1.34
C ASP A 179 -14.26 -19.58 1.05
N ARG A 180 -14.53 -18.40 0.45
CA ARG A 180 -15.88 -17.93 0.20
C ARG A 180 -15.99 -17.23 -1.14
N ASP A 181 -17.08 -17.51 -1.86
CA ASP A 181 -17.53 -16.76 -3.03
C ASP A 181 -18.94 -16.27 -2.74
N PHE A 182 -19.18 -14.96 -2.90
CA PHE A 182 -20.48 -14.38 -2.58
C PHE A 182 -20.70 -13.08 -3.35
N ARG A 183 -21.92 -12.56 -3.31
CA ARG A 183 -22.29 -11.27 -3.87
C ARG A 183 -22.70 -10.30 -2.78
N MET A 184 -22.43 -9.02 -3.01
CA MET A 184 -22.84 -7.93 -2.13
C MET A 184 -23.41 -6.77 -2.93
N ASP A 185 -24.03 -5.84 -2.21
CA ASP A 185 -24.57 -4.62 -2.79
C ASP A 185 -23.48 -3.83 -3.53
N ASP A 186 -23.91 -3.15 -4.60
CA ASP A 186 -23.04 -2.25 -5.35
C ASP A 186 -22.85 -0.94 -4.59
N VAL A 187 -21.76 -0.87 -3.85
CA VAL A 187 -21.33 0.30 -3.08
C VAL A 187 -19.88 0.66 -3.40
N PRO A 188 -19.44 1.90 -3.12
CA PRO A 188 -18.03 2.28 -3.31
C PRO A 188 -17.07 1.44 -2.45
N PHE A 189 -15.83 1.28 -2.94
CA PHE A 189 -14.73 0.62 -2.24
C PHE A 189 -13.78 1.67 -1.66
N GLU A 190 -13.46 1.60 -0.37
CA GLU A 190 -12.48 2.51 0.24
C GLU A 190 -11.14 2.46 -0.49
N ASP A 191 -10.71 1.26 -0.90
CA ASP A 191 -9.46 1.07 -1.65
C ASP A 191 -9.42 1.80 -3.01
N ALA A 192 -10.56 2.24 -3.55
CA ALA A 192 -10.65 2.99 -4.79
C ALA A 192 -10.85 4.50 -4.60
N LEU A 193 -11.12 4.95 -3.38
CA LEU A 193 -11.28 6.39 -3.11
C LEU A 193 -9.97 7.17 -3.25
N TRP A 194 -8.84 6.49 -3.16
CA TRP A 194 -7.52 7.08 -3.40
C TRP A 194 -7.37 7.58 -4.85
N GLN A 195 -7.86 6.83 -5.84
CA GLN A 195 -7.86 7.27 -7.24
C GLN A 195 -8.90 8.38 -7.48
N GLU A 196 -10.07 8.26 -6.84
CA GLU A 196 -11.10 9.29 -6.93
C GLU A 196 -10.59 10.63 -6.40
N LEU A 197 -9.92 10.61 -5.24
CA LEU A 197 -9.25 11.77 -4.65
C LEU A 197 -8.24 12.39 -5.63
N ARG A 198 -7.43 11.56 -6.30
CA ARG A 198 -6.42 12.02 -7.27
C ARG A 198 -7.03 12.53 -8.58
N ARG A 199 -8.23 12.11 -8.90
CA ARG A 199 -8.97 12.53 -10.09
C ARG A 199 -9.77 13.80 -9.84
N ASP A 200 -10.62 13.77 -8.84
CA ASP A 200 -11.55 14.85 -8.50
C ASP A 200 -12.00 14.70 -7.04
N PRO A 201 -11.37 15.40 -6.09
CA PRO A 201 -11.75 15.30 -4.67
C PRO A 201 -13.22 15.66 -4.42
N SER A 202 -13.84 16.51 -5.25
CA SER A 202 -15.23 16.93 -5.07
C SER A 202 -16.25 15.81 -5.33
N ALA A 203 -15.84 14.75 -6.03
CA ALA A 203 -16.64 13.56 -6.29
C ALA A 203 -16.58 12.51 -5.16
N LEU A 204 -15.74 12.70 -4.16
CA LEU A 204 -15.67 11.79 -3.01
C LEU A 204 -16.99 11.76 -2.24
N PRO A 205 -17.43 10.58 -1.77
CA PRO A 205 -18.61 10.47 -0.91
C PRO A 205 -18.48 11.35 0.34
N THR A 206 -19.52 12.09 0.69
CA THR A 206 -19.58 12.91 1.91
C THR A 206 -20.90 12.69 2.65
N GLY A 207 -20.92 12.98 3.96
CA GLY A 207 -22.07 12.72 4.81
C GLY A 207 -22.19 11.25 5.19
N GLU A 208 -23.43 10.81 5.46
CA GLU A 208 -23.74 9.41 5.68
C GLU A 208 -23.57 8.63 4.37
N THR A 209 -22.81 7.56 4.41
CA THR A 209 -22.49 6.74 3.25
C THR A 209 -22.33 5.28 3.66
N ARG A 210 -22.22 4.39 2.68
CA ARG A 210 -21.99 2.96 2.89
C ARG A 210 -20.88 2.49 1.95
N LEU A 211 -19.83 1.91 2.50
CA LEU A 211 -18.60 1.56 1.78
C LEU A 211 -18.15 0.14 2.14
N VAL A 212 -17.43 -0.51 1.25
CA VAL A 212 -16.57 -1.64 1.63
C VAL A 212 -15.27 -1.07 2.16
N PRO A 213 -14.92 -1.26 3.45
CA PRO A 213 -13.66 -0.78 4.03
C PRO A 213 -12.45 -1.40 3.35
N ALA A 214 -11.28 -0.77 3.51
CA ALA A 214 -10.03 -1.27 2.95
C ALA A 214 -9.80 -2.74 3.28
N MET A 215 -9.50 -3.53 2.23
CA MET A 215 -9.37 -4.99 2.33
C MET A 215 -8.29 -5.40 3.32
N HIS A 216 -7.16 -4.67 3.36
CA HIS A 216 -6.10 -4.93 4.32
C HIS A 216 -6.54 -4.69 5.77
N ALA A 217 -7.35 -3.63 6.02
CA ALA A 217 -7.86 -3.34 7.36
C ALA A 217 -8.83 -4.42 7.84
N LEU A 218 -9.75 -4.86 6.98
CA LEU A 218 -10.65 -5.97 7.29
C LEU A 218 -9.86 -7.23 7.64
N ARG A 219 -8.82 -7.55 6.83
CA ARG A 219 -8.01 -8.75 7.03
C ARG A 219 -7.15 -8.68 8.30
N LEU A 220 -6.49 -7.57 8.58
CA LEU A 220 -5.63 -7.43 9.76
C LEU A 220 -6.38 -7.56 11.09
N HIS A 221 -7.67 -7.24 11.08
CA HIS A 221 -8.55 -7.29 12.25
C HIS A 221 -9.56 -8.43 12.22
N HIS A 222 -9.51 -9.31 11.21
CA HIS A 222 -10.44 -10.43 11.00
C HIS A 222 -11.91 -9.99 10.97
N ASN A 223 -12.17 -8.81 10.40
CA ASN A 223 -13.51 -8.31 10.20
C ASN A 223 -14.14 -8.94 8.96
N GLU A 224 -15.46 -9.07 8.96
CA GLU A 224 -16.19 -9.63 7.83
C GLU A 224 -16.07 -8.73 6.58
N LEU A 225 -15.86 -9.34 5.42
CA LEU A 225 -15.86 -8.64 4.13
C LEU A 225 -17.31 -8.38 3.70
N ARG A 226 -17.76 -7.16 3.90
CA ARG A 226 -19.08 -6.64 3.53
C ARG A 226 -19.10 -5.12 3.52
N PRO A 227 -20.15 -4.48 2.99
CA PRO A 227 -20.38 -3.05 3.19
C PRO A 227 -20.66 -2.70 4.66
N TYR A 228 -20.15 -1.53 5.10
CA TYR A 228 -20.39 -0.94 6.41
C TYR A 228 -20.88 0.49 6.26
N ASP A 229 -21.77 0.91 7.19
CA ASP A 229 -22.17 2.30 7.28
C ASP A 229 -20.99 3.15 7.76
N ALA A 230 -20.83 4.31 7.14
CA ALA A 230 -19.75 5.23 7.41
C ALA A 230 -20.22 6.68 7.36
N GLN A 231 -19.47 7.54 8.03
CA GLN A 231 -19.58 8.99 7.93
C GLN A 231 -18.33 9.50 7.25
N ALA A 232 -18.47 10.22 6.15
CA ALA A 232 -17.34 10.77 5.40
C ALA A 232 -17.41 12.29 5.32
N GLU A 233 -16.25 12.93 5.31
CA GLU A 233 -16.11 14.39 5.35
C GLU A 233 -14.89 14.82 4.53
N LEU A 234 -15.07 15.84 3.70
CA LEU A 234 -14.01 16.52 2.97
C LEU A 234 -13.87 17.95 3.52
N GLU A 235 -12.68 18.27 3.98
CA GLU A 235 -12.31 19.60 4.47
C GLU A 235 -11.21 20.17 3.57
N GLU A 236 -11.43 21.38 3.04
CA GLU A 236 -10.42 22.13 2.28
C GLU A 236 -9.90 23.24 3.17
N ASP A 237 -8.60 23.28 3.43
CA ASP A 237 -7.94 24.28 4.26
C ASP A 237 -6.64 24.75 3.61
N GLY A 238 -6.77 25.74 2.74
CA GLY A 238 -5.65 26.39 2.06
C GLY A 238 -4.90 25.45 1.09
N GLU A 239 -3.63 25.19 1.36
CA GLU A 239 -2.78 24.36 0.49
C GLU A 239 -3.02 22.86 0.68
N LEU A 240 -3.59 22.46 1.80
CA LEU A 240 -3.88 21.06 2.12
C LEU A 240 -5.39 20.86 2.30
N SER A 241 -5.84 19.71 1.82
CA SER A 241 -7.19 19.21 2.04
C SER A 241 -7.12 17.91 2.85
N ARG A 242 -8.23 17.60 3.52
CA ARG A 242 -8.34 16.42 4.35
C ARG A 242 -9.63 15.67 4.04
N TYR A 243 -9.51 14.39 3.77
CA TYR A 243 -10.64 13.50 3.65
C TYR A 243 -10.67 12.50 4.82
N THR A 244 -11.79 12.42 5.52
CA THR A 244 -11.97 11.58 6.69
C THR A 244 -13.12 10.62 6.49
N ILE A 245 -12.93 9.33 6.81
CA ILE A 245 -13.99 8.31 6.87
C ILE A 245 -14.01 7.71 8.27
N ARG A 246 -15.22 7.56 8.84
CA ARG A 246 -15.42 6.94 10.16
C ARG A 246 -16.42 5.80 10.05
N TYR A 247 -16.01 4.61 10.49
CA TYR A 247 -16.84 3.41 10.62
C TYR A 247 -17.10 3.14 12.10
N ALA A 248 -18.29 3.50 12.58
CA ALA A 248 -18.61 3.36 14.00
C ALA A 248 -18.59 1.91 14.45
N GLU A 249 -19.17 1.00 13.65
CA GLU A 249 -19.24 -0.44 13.97
C GLU A 249 -17.83 -1.07 14.10
N LEU A 250 -16.88 -0.64 13.29
CA LEU A 250 -15.50 -1.14 13.32
C LEU A 250 -14.62 -0.42 14.33
N SER A 251 -15.11 0.70 14.93
CA SER A 251 -14.26 1.63 15.70
C SER A 251 -13.04 2.07 14.91
N ARG A 252 -13.25 2.32 13.59
CA ARG A 252 -12.19 2.65 12.64
C ARG A 252 -12.39 4.04 12.04
N ARG A 253 -11.27 4.72 11.84
CA ARG A 253 -11.19 6.01 11.15
C ARG A 253 -10.03 5.99 10.19
N LEU A 254 -10.24 6.48 8.96
CA LEU A 254 -9.21 6.82 8.00
C LEU A 254 -9.18 8.33 7.81
N VAL A 255 -8.00 8.92 7.78
CA VAL A 255 -7.75 10.30 7.38
C VAL A 255 -6.71 10.30 6.27
N ILE A 256 -6.98 11.01 5.19
CA ILE A 256 -6.03 11.23 4.09
C ILE A 256 -5.82 12.73 3.99
N GLU A 257 -4.57 13.18 4.07
CA GLU A 257 -4.15 14.57 3.81
C GLU A 257 -3.49 14.64 2.44
N PHE A 258 -3.88 15.61 1.64
CA PHE A 258 -3.43 15.77 0.27
C PHE A 258 -3.35 17.26 -0.13
N GLU A 259 -2.58 17.55 -1.15
CA GLU A 259 -2.46 18.89 -1.72
C GLU A 259 -3.79 19.30 -2.38
N THR A 260 -4.33 20.47 -2.03
CA THR A 260 -5.60 20.98 -2.59
C THR A 260 -5.48 21.21 -4.09
N ALA A 261 -4.31 21.66 -4.54
CA ALA A 261 -4.03 21.85 -5.96
C ALA A 261 -3.85 20.50 -6.67
N PHE A 262 -4.22 20.46 -7.96
CA PHE A 262 -3.90 19.33 -8.82
C PHE A 262 -2.37 19.09 -8.82
N PRO A 263 -1.89 17.86 -8.79
CA PRO A 263 -2.57 16.58 -8.98
C PRO A 263 -3.15 15.96 -7.69
N HIS A 264 -3.45 16.73 -6.67
CA HIS A 264 -4.00 16.30 -5.39
C HIS A 264 -3.10 15.28 -4.70
N ALA A 265 -1.80 15.56 -4.68
CA ALA A 265 -0.79 14.60 -4.25
C ALA A 265 -0.95 14.27 -2.76
N ILE A 266 -1.02 12.96 -2.44
CA ILE A 266 -1.21 12.49 -1.07
C ILE A 266 0.03 12.82 -0.24
N VAL A 267 -0.15 13.54 0.86
CA VAL A 267 0.92 13.96 1.78
C VAL A 267 1.07 12.97 2.92
N SER A 268 -0.05 12.57 3.52
CA SER A 268 -0.05 11.60 4.61
C SER A 268 -1.37 10.85 4.69
N PHE A 269 -1.36 9.74 5.41
CA PHE A 269 -2.57 9.07 5.84
C PHE A 269 -2.45 8.58 7.28
N GLU A 270 -3.58 8.52 7.97
CA GLU A 270 -3.68 7.97 9.32
C GLU A 270 -4.90 7.06 9.42
N GLU A 271 -4.68 5.85 9.88
CA GLU A 271 -5.72 4.87 10.19
C GLU A 271 -5.73 4.61 11.67
N THR A 272 -6.85 4.87 12.32
CA THR A 272 -7.08 4.47 13.72
C THR A 272 -8.05 3.31 13.72
N ASP A 273 -7.70 2.19 14.33
CA ASP A 273 -8.54 1.01 14.47
C ASP A 273 -8.47 0.53 15.92
N ARG A 274 -9.63 0.50 16.59
CA ARG A 274 -9.74 0.07 18.00
C ARG A 274 -8.74 0.74 18.94
N GLY A 275 -8.39 1.99 18.67
CA GLY A 275 -7.44 2.79 19.45
C GLY A 275 -5.98 2.61 19.07
N GLU A 276 -5.65 1.76 18.13
CA GLU A 276 -4.33 1.63 17.53
C GLU A 276 -4.20 2.52 16.29
N THR A 277 -3.06 3.18 16.11
CA THR A 277 -2.86 4.12 15.00
C THR A 277 -1.74 3.66 14.08
N THR A 278 -2.05 3.59 12.80
CA THR A 278 -1.11 3.42 11.68
C THR A 278 -0.99 4.74 10.95
N ARG A 279 0.23 5.15 10.59
CA ARG A 279 0.49 6.39 9.86
C ARG A 279 1.49 6.17 8.74
N GLY A 280 1.22 6.78 7.58
CA GLY A 280 2.16 6.90 6.47
C GLY A 280 2.39 8.37 6.14
N VAL A 281 3.66 8.77 5.98
CA VAL A 281 4.03 10.14 5.58
C VAL A 281 4.88 10.05 4.32
N ARG A 282 4.45 10.74 3.25
CA ARG A 282 5.19 10.76 1.98
C ARG A 282 6.59 11.32 2.18
N THR A 283 7.58 10.59 1.71
CA THR A 283 9.00 10.99 1.77
C THR A 283 9.58 11.26 0.39
N HIS A 284 9.15 10.51 -0.61
CA HIS A 284 9.64 10.61 -1.99
C HIS A 284 8.46 10.39 -2.95
N SER A 285 8.54 11.03 -4.11
CA SER A 285 7.58 10.81 -5.20
C SER A 285 8.25 11.11 -6.54
N ILE A 286 8.25 10.13 -7.45
CA ILE A 286 8.88 10.22 -8.76
C ILE A 286 7.91 9.83 -9.86
N MET A 287 8.17 10.29 -11.09
CA MET A 287 7.50 9.84 -12.31
C MET A 287 8.43 8.95 -13.08
N ASP A 288 8.03 7.72 -13.38
CA ASP A 288 8.90 6.75 -14.05
C ASP A 288 8.11 5.67 -14.82
N ALA A 289 8.66 5.22 -15.94
CA ALA A 289 8.19 4.04 -16.67
C ALA A 289 8.85 2.77 -16.11
N TYR A 290 8.71 2.53 -14.81
CA TYR A 290 9.42 1.50 -14.03
C TYR A 290 9.37 0.10 -14.62
N TRP A 291 8.36 -0.22 -15.44
CA TRP A 291 8.26 -1.52 -16.13
C TRP A 291 9.37 -1.74 -17.17
N GLY A 292 10.04 -0.67 -17.60
CA GLY A 292 11.25 -0.71 -18.45
C GLY A 292 12.55 -0.83 -17.65
N HIS A 293 12.52 -0.59 -16.33
CA HIS A 293 13.69 -0.53 -15.45
C HIS A 293 13.76 -1.78 -14.56
N ASN A 294 14.09 -2.92 -15.15
CA ASN A 294 14.08 -4.23 -14.47
C ASN A 294 15.44 -4.96 -14.52
N ASN A 295 16.52 -4.29 -14.92
CA ASN A 295 17.86 -4.82 -14.87
C ASN A 295 18.51 -4.55 -13.51
N ASN A 296 19.56 -5.29 -13.19
CA ASN A 296 20.31 -5.08 -11.93
C ASN A 296 20.89 -3.66 -11.85
N ASP A 297 21.28 -3.08 -12.99
CA ASP A 297 21.84 -1.73 -13.07
C ASP A 297 20.79 -0.63 -12.83
N ASP A 298 19.49 -0.96 -12.87
CA ASP A 298 18.40 -0.02 -12.60
C ASP A 298 18.13 0.11 -11.09
N ALA A 299 18.81 -0.68 -10.25
CA ALA A 299 18.63 -0.67 -8.80
C ALA A 299 18.92 0.71 -8.14
N TYR A 300 19.66 1.61 -8.83
CA TYR A 300 19.89 2.98 -8.37
C TYR A 300 18.59 3.77 -8.19
N LEU A 301 17.54 3.46 -8.95
CA LEU A 301 16.22 4.09 -8.83
C LEU A 301 15.56 3.84 -7.46
N ARG A 302 15.96 2.78 -6.75
CA ARG A 302 15.53 2.57 -5.36
C ARG A 302 16.01 3.72 -4.46
N SER A 303 17.21 4.23 -4.68
CA SER A 303 17.75 5.37 -3.93
C SER A 303 16.97 6.67 -4.20
N ALA A 304 16.36 6.82 -5.38
CA ALA A 304 15.47 7.95 -5.69
C ALA A 304 14.19 7.91 -4.84
N LEU A 305 13.80 6.72 -4.37
CA LEU A 305 12.68 6.50 -3.45
C LEU A 305 13.16 6.42 -1.98
N GLY A 306 14.46 6.55 -1.73
CA GLY A 306 15.04 6.41 -0.40
C GLY A 306 14.98 4.97 0.15
N LEU A 307 14.95 3.93 -0.74
CA LEU A 307 14.88 2.51 -0.41
C LEU A 307 16.25 1.82 -0.46
#